data_0e7e28a32c3dbdeddabaa2c724cbf5b2
#
_entry.id   0e7e28a32c3dbdeddabaa2c724cbf5b2
#
_cell.length_a   1.000
_cell.length_b   1.000
_cell.length_c   1.000
_cell.angle_alpha   90.00
_cell.angle_beta   90.00
_cell.angle_gamma   90.00
#
_symmetry.space_group_name_H-M   'P 1'
#
loop_
_entity.id
_entity.type
_entity.pdbx_description
1 polymer ?
#
loop_
_entity_poly.entity_id
_entity_poly.type
_entity_poly.pdbx_seq_one_letter_code
_entity_poly.pdbx_strand_id
1 'polypeptide(L)'
;MANLKDIIAYILQNYPSNMKHELSNARVTKMVYLADWRNCLRSKGQVSDIEWYFDNFSPFVWDVKKAAEEFPEIFDVGSEKNMYGSTKTIFRIKDDSFKPDLTKSEKKSIDFIIGVSSKKYWDNFIKLVYSTHPIASSERYSYLNLGEKAAEYRELRDA
;
A
#
# COMPACT_ATOMS: atom_id res chain seq x y z
N MET A 1 -4.28 11.79 9.88
CA MET A 1 -3.62 10.68 9.17
C MET A 1 -3.32 9.55 10.12
N ALA A 2 -3.48 8.33 9.66
CA ALA A 2 -3.27 7.16 10.48
C ALA A 2 -1.78 6.81 10.63
N ASN A 3 -1.44 6.11 11.71
CA ASN A 3 -0.10 5.56 11.88
C ASN A 3 0.09 4.34 10.97
N LEU A 4 1.29 4.18 10.44
CA LEU A 4 1.59 3.06 9.54
C LEU A 4 1.36 1.70 10.19
N LYS A 5 1.65 1.56 11.49
CA LYS A 5 1.40 0.28 12.17
C LYS A 5 -0.07 -0.12 12.11
N ASP A 6 -0.98 0.85 12.21
CA ASP A 6 -2.43 0.60 12.14
C ASP A 6 -2.86 0.20 10.73
N ILE A 7 -2.31 0.87 9.71
CA ILE A 7 -2.59 0.57 8.31
C ILE A 7 -2.09 -0.84 7.97
N ILE A 8 -0.85 -1.14 8.33
CA ILE A 8 -0.23 -2.44 8.04
C ILE A 8 -1.00 -3.56 8.75
N ALA A 9 -1.29 -3.39 10.04
CA ALA A 9 -2.03 -4.39 10.82
C ALA A 9 -3.39 -4.67 10.20
N TYR A 10 -4.11 -3.63 9.81
CA TYR A 10 -5.43 -3.76 9.20
C TYR A 10 -5.36 -4.57 7.89
N ILE A 11 -4.38 -4.28 7.04
CA ILE A 11 -4.17 -5.04 5.80
C ILE A 11 -3.92 -6.51 6.11
N LEU A 12 -2.98 -6.79 7.02
CA LEU A 12 -2.58 -8.17 7.34
C LEU A 12 -3.72 -8.96 7.99
N GLN A 13 -4.52 -8.31 8.84
CA GLN A 13 -5.63 -8.95 9.52
C GLN A 13 -6.80 -9.26 8.58
N ASN A 14 -7.02 -8.43 7.57
CA ASN A 14 -8.21 -8.50 6.72
C ASN A 14 -7.94 -9.06 5.32
N TYR A 15 -6.70 -9.37 5.00
CA TYR A 15 -6.40 -10.01 3.72
C TYR A 15 -6.94 -11.45 3.73
N PRO A 16 -7.45 -11.97 2.59
CA PRO A 16 -7.96 -13.35 2.54
C PRO A 16 -6.92 -14.35 3.01
N SER A 17 -7.34 -15.29 3.88
CA SER A 17 -6.43 -16.24 4.54
C SER A 17 -5.63 -17.09 3.58
N ASN A 18 -6.24 -17.50 2.46
CA ASN A 18 -5.58 -18.31 1.44
C ASN A 18 -4.60 -17.54 0.57
N MET A 19 -4.57 -16.20 0.67
CA MET A 19 -3.73 -15.34 -0.16
C MET A 19 -2.66 -14.58 0.66
N LYS A 20 -2.57 -14.82 1.96
CA LYS A 20 -1.61 -14.09 2.83
C LYS A 20 -0.15 -14.30 2.45
N HIS A 21 0.17 -15.37 1.74
CA HIS A 21 1.53 -15.61 1.23
C HIS A 21 1.98 -14.55 0.20
N GLU A 22 1.04 -13.77 -0.34
CA GLU A 22 1.35 -12.69 -1.29
C GLU A 22 1.85 -11.41 -0.61
N LEU A 23 1.73 -11.30 0.71
CA LEU A 23 1.96 -10.05 1.44
C LEU A 23 3.45 -9.77 1.65
N SER A 24 4.15 -9.58 0.54
CA SER A 24 5.55 -9.12 0.54
C SER A 24 5.63 -7.62 0.87
N ASN A 25 6.82 -7.16 1.26
CA ASN A 25 7.08 -5.74 1.45
C ASN A 25 6.69 -4.94 0.20
N ALA A 26 7.06 -5.42 -0.99
CA ALA A 26 6.73 -4.73 -2.23
C ALA A 26 5.22 -4.60 -2.43
N ARG A 27 4.45 -5.67 -2.20
CA ARG A 27 3.00 -5.63 -2.36
C ARG A 27 2.34 -4.75 -1.31
N VAL A 28 2.70 -4.92 -0.03
CA VAL A 28 2.08 -4.13 1.05
C VAL A 28 2.38 -2.64 0.88
N THR A 29 3.61 -2.29 0.54
CA THR A 29 3.98 -0.89 0.29
C THR A 29 3.13 -0.29 -0.83
N LYS A 30 2.94 -1.03 -1.92
CA LYS A 30 2.12 -0.56 -3.04
C LYS A 30 0.63 -0.52 -2.70
N MET A 31 0.17 -1.41 -1.83
CA MET A 31 -1.21 -1.36 -1.34
C MET A 31 -1.45 -0.11 -0.50
N VAL A 32 -0.48 0.29 0.33
CA VAL A 32 -0.57 1.54 1.09
C VAL A 32 -0.62 2.73 0.13
N TYR A 33 0.21 2.72 -0.92
CA TYR A 33 0.16 3.74 -1.97
C TYR A 33 -1.24 3.82 -2.60
N LEU A 34 -1.79 2.68 -2.98
CA LEU A 34 -3.12 2.64 -3.62
C LEU A 34 -4.22 3.11 -2.66
N ALA A 35 -4.12 2.78 -1.38
CA ALA A 35 -5.06 3.26 -0.37
C ALA A 35 -4.97 4.78 -0.21
N ASP A 36 -3.77 5.32 -0.17
CA ASP A 36 -3.54 6.76 -0.12
C ASP A 36 -4.12 7.45 -1.36
N TRP A 37 -3.86 6.88 -2.53
CA TRP A 37 -4.40 7.40 -3.80
C TRP A 37 -5.93 7.37 -3.80
N ARG A 38 -6.51 6.24 -3.43
CA ARG A 38 -7.97 6.08 -3.35
C ARG A 38 -8.60 7.10 -2.42
N ASN A 39 -8.01 7.29 -1.25
CA ASN A 39 -8.55 8.23 -0.26
C ASN A 39 -8.43 9.68 -0.73
N CYS A 40 -7.36 10.03 -1.44
CA CYS A 40 -7.20 11.34 -2.08
C CYS A 40 -8.27 11.55 -3.17
N LEU A 41 -8.55 10.54 -3.97
CA LEU A 41 -9.62 10.62 -5.00
C LEU A 41 -10.99 10.84 -4.38
N ARG A 42 -11.20 10.38 -3.17
CA ARG A 42 -12.44 10.60 -2.41
C ARG A 42 -12.44 11.93 -1.64
N SER A 43 -11.46 12.78 -1.91
CA SER A 43 -11.31 14.11 -1.28
C SER A 43 -11.09 14.05 0.24
N LYS A 44 -10.49 12.96 0.73
CA LYS A 44 -10.23 12.75 2.16
C LYS A 44 -8.73 12.93 2.53
N GLY A 45 -7.87 13.20 1.56
CA GLY A 45 -6.43 13.21 1.76
C GLY A 45 -5.85 11.81 1.85
N GLN A 46 -4.55 11.71 2.08
CA GLN A 46 -3.89 10.42 2.25
C GLN A 46 -4.31 9.75 3.57
N VAL A 47 -4.31 8.43 3.58
CA VAL A 47 -4.48 7.65 4.82
C VAL A 47 -3.22 7.74 5.66
N SER A 48 -2.04 7.60 5.03
CA SER A 48 -0.73 7.72 5.69
C SER A 48 -0.14 9.11 5.50
N ASP A 49 0.94 9.39 6.22
CA ASP A 49 1.73 10.60 6.05
C ASP A 49 2.97 10.39 5.17
N ILE A 50 3.01 9.29 4.42
CA ILE A 50 4.15 8.96 3.57
C ILE A 50 4.32 10.03 2.47
N GLU A 51 5.57 10.47 2.28
CA GLU A 51 5.96 11.24 1.10
C GLU A 51 6.35 10.25 0.00
N TRP A 52 5.42 10.01 -0.92
CA TRP A 52 5.62 9.01 -1.96
C TRP A 52 6.67 9.47 -2.96
N TYR A 53 7.48 8.52 -3.38
CA TYR A 53 8.58 8.76 -4.32
C TYR A 53 8.47 7.77 -5.47
N PHE A 54 8.65 8.27 -6.70
CA PHE A 54 8.65 7.44 -7.91
C PHE A 54 10.06 6.92 -8.15
N ASP A 55 10.31 5.70 -7.72
CA ASP A 55 11.60 5.03 -7.89
C ASP A 55 11.64 4.28 -9.24
N ASN A 56 12.70 3.51 -9.49
CA ASN A 56 12.91 2.76 -10.73
C ASN A 56 11.70 1.96 -11.19
N PHE A 57 10.98 1.35 -10.24
CA PHE A 57 9.97 0.34 -10.53
C PHE A 57 8.59 0.70 -9.98
N SER A 58 8.32 1.91 -9.59
CA SER A 58 7.02 2.36 -9.13
C SER A 58 7.13 3.21 -7.87
N PRO A 59 5.99 3.63 -7.28
CA PRO A 59 6.06 4.30 -5.99
C PRO A 59 6.63 3.34 -4.96
N PHE A 60 7.73 3.71 -4.34
CA PHE A 60 8.38 2.89 -3.33
C PHE A 60 9.03 3.75 -2.26
N VAL A 61 8.85 3.35 -1.01
CA VAL A 61 9.52 3.92 0.16
C VAL A 61 9.84 2.78 1.13
N TRP A 62 10.80 3.00 2.00
CA TRP A 62 11.14 2.03 3.04
C TRP A 62 10.32 2.19 4.32
N ASP A 63 9.46 3.20 4.38
CA ASP A 63 8.67 3.57 5.55
C ASP A 63 7.83 2.41 6.09
N VAL A 64 7.21 1.64 5.18
CA VAL A 64 6.33 0.53 5.55
C VAL A 64 7.13 -0.58 6.24
N LYS A 65 8.25 -0.99 5.66
CA LYS A 65 9.11 -2.02 6.26
C LYS A 65 9.67 -1.57 7.60
N LYS A 66 10.12 -0.33 7.69
CA LYS A 66 10.64 0.23 8.93
C LYS A 66 9.58 0.23 10.03
N ALA A 67 8.35 0.64 9.70
CA ALA A 67 7.26 0.64 10.66
C ALA A 67 6.95 -0.77 11.17
N ALA A 68 6.91 -1.77 10.26
CA ALA A 68 6.66 -3.15 10.66
C ALA A 68 7.77 -3.68 11.59
N GLU A 69 9.01 -3.34 11.30
CA GLU A 69 10.16 -3.79 12.11
C GLU A 69 10.21 -3.11 13.49
N GLU A 70 9.63 -1.93 13.64
CA GLU A 70 9.56 -1.22 14.92
C GLU A 70 8.62 -1.88 15.92
N PHE A 71 7.71 -2.74 15.48
CA PHE A 71 6.69 -3.38 16.33
C PHE A 71 6.74 -4.90 16.21
N PRO A 72 7.84 -5.52 16.66
CA PRO A 72 8.00 -6.97 16.55
C PRO A 72 7.00 -7.78 17.37
N GLU A 73 6.33 -7.15 18.34
CA GLU A 73 5.26 -7.77 19.10
C GLU A 73 3.95 -7.89 18.29
N ILE A 74 3.80 -7.08 17.24
CA ILE A 74 2.61 -7.07 16.37
C ILE A 74 2.88 -7.82 15.08
N PHE A 75 4.07 -7.64 14.52
CA PHE A 75 4.42 -8.12 13.18
C PHE A 75 5.58 -9.10 13.19
N ASP A 76 5.49 -10.11 12.34
CA ASP A 76 6.60 -10.97 11.98
C ASP A 76 7.07 -10.57 10.57
N VAL A 77 8.32 -10.12 10.48
CA VAL A 77 8.93 -9.71 9.21
C VAL A 77 9.99 -10.75 8.86
N GLY A 78 9.66 -11.62 7.92
CA GLY A 78 10.52 -12.73 7.54
C GLY A 78 11.00 -12.65 6.10
N SER A 79 12.03 -13.42 5.79
CA SER A 79 12.55 -13.53 4.43
C SER A 79 12.28 -14.93 3.89
N GLU A 80 11.80 -15.00 2.63
CA GLU A 80 11.57 -16.25 1.93
C GLU A 80 12.31 -16.20 0.58
N LYS A 81 12.84 -17.34 0.16
CA LYS A 81 13.41 -17.46 -1.18
C LYS A 81 12.32 -17.88 -2.15
N ASN A 82 12.27 -17.22 -3.31
CA ASN A 82 11.39 -17.66 -4.39
C ASN A 82 12.07 -18.81 -5.16
N MET A 83 11.35 -19.37 -6.16
CA MET A 83 11.86 -20.48 -6.97
C MET A 83 13.13 -20.14 -7.78
N TYR A 84 13.43 -18.86 -7.95
CA TYR A 84 14.62 -18.39 -8.68
C TYR A 84 15.79 -18.07 -7.75
N GLY A 85 15.67 -18.34 -6.44
CA GLY A 85 16.70 -18.07 -5.46
C GLY A 85 16.77 -16.62 -4.95
N SER A 86 15.88 -15.75 -5.44
CA SER A 86 15.78 -14.38 -4.94
C SER A 86 15.05 -14.35 -3.61
N THR A 87 15.48 -13.44 -2.73
CA THR A 87 14.86 -13.26 -1.41
C THR A 87 13.76 -12.22 -1.47
N LYS A 88 12.61 -12.52 -0.89
CA LYS A 88 11.56 -11.53 -0.68
C LYS A 88 11.22 -11.43 0.81
N THR A 89 10.87 -10.22 1.25
CA THR A 89 10.44 -9.98 2.62
C THR A 89 8.93 -10.17 2.68
N ILE A 90 8.47 -10.99 3.63
CA ILE A 90 7.04 -11.26 3.84
C ILE A 90 6.63 -10.73 5.21
N PHE A 91 5.48 -10.08 5.27
CA PHE A 91 4.89 -9.60 6.50
C PHE A 91 3.78 -10.55 6.95
N ARG A 92 3.78 -10.87 8.25
CA ARG A 92 2.70 -11.64 8.88
C ARG A 92 2.24 -10.94 10.14
N ILE A 93 0.96 -11.05 10.44
CA ILE A 93 0.44 -10.56 11.71
C ILE A 93 0.80 -11.57 12.80
N LYS A 94 1.37 -11.09 13.89
CA LYS A 94 1.76 -11.90 15.04
C LYS A 94 0.72 -11.80 16.14
N ASP A 95 0.15 -10.62 16.33
CA ASP A 95 -0.90 -10.36 17.31
C ASP A 95 -2.22 -10.04 16.60
N ASP A 96 -3.02 -11.07 16.34
CA ASP A 96 -4.32 -10.90 15.69
C ASP A 96 -5.32 -10.12 16.55
N SER A 97 -5.05 -9.96 17.85
CA SER A 97 -5.92 -9.21 18.74
C SER A 97 -5.65 -7.70 18.73
N PHE A 98 -4.57 -7.27 18.08
CA PHE A 98 -4.27 -5.85 17.93
C PHE A 98 -5.42 -5.14 17.22
N LYS A 99 -5.81 -3.98 17.75
CA LYS A 99 -6.94 -3.20 17.20
C LYS A 99 -6.41 -1.96 16.48
N PRO A 100 -6.40 -1.96 15.15
CA PRO A 100 -5.97 -0.79 14.39
C PRO A 100 -6.87 0.42 14.65
N ASP A 101 -6.26 1.58 14.85
CA ASP A 101 -6.95 2.85 15.03
C ASP A 101 -7.09 3.56 13.67
N LEU A 102 -8.22 3.32 13.03
CA LEU A 102 -8.52 3.87 11.69
C LEU A 102 -9.95 4.41 11.67
N THR A 103 -10.15 5.49 10.93
CA THR A 103 -11.49 6.02 10.69
C THR A 103 -12.26 5.11 9.72
N LYS A 104 -13.59 5.30 9.65
CA LYS A 104 -14.42 4.56 8.69
C LYS A 104 -13.99 4.84 7.25
N SER A 105 -13.64 6.08 6.93
CA SER A 105 -13.20 6.47 5.59
C SER A 105 -11.89 5.78 5.22
N GLU A 106 -10.95 5.74 6.16
CA GLU A 106 -9.66 5.07 5.96
C GLU A 106 -9.85 3.57 5.75
N LYS A 107 -10.64 2.93 6.60
CA LYS A 107 -10.97 1.50 6.44
C LYS A 107 -11.62 1.20 5.10
N LYS A 108 -12.54 2.06 4.66
CA LYS A 108 -13.22 1.88 3.38
C LYS A 108 -12.26 1.91 2.21
N SER A 109 -11.30 2.83 2.20
CA SER A 109 -10.28 2.91 1.16
C SER A 109 -9.37 1.68 1.18
N ILE A 110 -8.94 1.24 2.37
CA ILE A 110 -8.09 0.07 2.51
C ILE A 110 -8.84 -1.21 2.11
N ASP A 111 -10.09 -1.36 2.53
CA ASP A 111 -10.92 -2.52 2.15
C ASP A 111 -11.06 -2.65 0.65
N PHE A 112 -11.27 -1.53 -0.04
CA PHE A 112 -11.34 -1.51 -1.50
C PHE A 112 -10.05 -2.04 -2.11
N ILE A 113 -8.91 -1.60 -1.61
CA ILE A 113 -7.60 -2.02 -2.14
C ILE A 113 -7.31 -3.49 -1.80
N ILE A 114 -7.69 -3.95 -0.62
CA ILE A 114 -7.58 -5.39 -0.28
C ILE A 114 -8.38 -6.22 -1.29
N GLY A 115 -9.62 -5.83 -1.57
CA GLY A 115 -10.48 -6.53 -2.52
C GLY A 115 -9.91 -6.57 -3.93
N VAL A 116 -9.30 -5.48 -4.37
CA VAL A 116 -8.66 -5.41 -5.70
C VAL A 116 -7.38 -6.24 -5.73
N SER A 117 -6.50 -6.06 -4.74
CA SER A 117 -5.20 -6.72 -4.70
C SER A 117 -5.32 -8.23 -4.59
N SER A 118 -6.22 -8.73 -3.74
CA SER A 118 -6.36 -10.16 -3.49
C SER A 118 -6.86 -10.96 -4.70
N LYS A 119 -7.39 -10.28 -5.71
CA LYS A 119 -7.89 -10.89 -6.96
C LYS A 119 -6.88 -10.82 -8.09
N LYS A 120 -5.68 -10.29 -7.84
CA LYS A 120 -4.67 -10.07 -8.88
C LYS A 120 -3.36 -10.75 -8.54
N TYR A 121 -2.80 -11.49 -9.48
CA TYR A 121 -1.42 -11.92 -9.40
C TYR A 121 -0.49 -10.71 -9.61
N TRP A 122 0.77 -10.88 -9.29
CA TRP A 122 1.75 -9.80 -9.25
C TRP A 122 1.77 -8.94 -10.52
N ASP A 123 1.80 -9.57 -11.70
CA ASP A 123 1.91 -8.84 -12.97
C ASP A 123 0.73 -7.89 -13.18
N ASN A 124 -0.49 -8.35 -12.91
CA ASN A 124 -1.69 -7.51 -13.05
C ASN A 124 -1.78 -6.47 -11.96
N PHE A 125 -1.33 -6.80 -10.76
CA PHE A 125 -1.28 -5.85 -9.65
C PHE A 125 -0.32 -4.69 -9.99
N ILE A 126 0.87 -4.98 -10.52
CA ILE A 126 1.84 -3.97 -10.92
C ILE A 126 1.29 -3.09 -12.06
N LYS A 127 0.60 -3.69 -13.02
CA LYS A 127 -0.05 -2.92 -14.10
C LYS A 127 -1.06 -1.92 -13.54
N LEU A 128 -1.83 -2.32 -12.53
CA LEU A 128 -2.76 -1.43 -11.86
C LEU A 128 -2.02 -0.23 -11.24
N VAL A 129 -0.94 -0.49 -10.52
CA VAL A 129 -0.14 0.56 -9.88
C VAL A 129 0.40 1.55 -10.93
N TYR A 130 0.97 1.04 -12.02
CA TYR A 130 1.50 1.89 -13.11
C TYR A 130 0.41 2.69 -13.82
N SER A 131 -0.83 2.20 -13.83
CA SER A 131 -1.93 2.89 -14.51
C SER A 131 -2.49 4.06 -13.72
N THR A 132 -2.11 4.21 -12.45
CA THR A 132 -2.60 5.32 -11.63
C THR A 132 -2.04 6.64 -12.15
N HIS A 133 -2.86 7.68 -12.07
CA HIS A 133 -2.51 8.99 -12.62
C HIS A 133 -1.19 9.56 -12.07
N PRO A 134 -0.87 9.47 -10.76
CA PRO A 134 0.41 10.00 -10.28
C PRO A 134 1.62 9.37 -10.99
N ILE A 135 1.59 8.08 -11.22
CA ILE A 135 2.69 7.38 -11.89
C ILE A 135 2.67 7.67 -13.40
N ALA A 136 1.51 7.57 -14.04
CA ALA A 136 1.37 7.77 -15.48
C ALA A 136 1.72 9.20 -15.90
N SER A 137 1.52 10.18 -15.04
CA SER A 137 1.72 11.61 -15.33
C SER A 137 3.02 12.20 -14.78
N SER A 138 3.85 11.40 -14.12
CA SER A 138 5.09 11.88 -13.48
C SER A 138 6.31 11.19 -14.04
N GLU A 139 7.45 11.83 -13.85
CA GLU A 139 8.75 11.26 -14.22
C GLU A 139 9.33 10.48 -13.03
N ARG A 140 10.14 9.47 -13.33
CA ARG A 140 10.89 8.73 -12.33
C ARG A 140 11.79 9.66 -11.54
N TYR A 141 12.09 9.25 -10.32
CA TYR A 141 12.99 9.96 -9.41
C TYR A 141 12.46 11.32 -8.96
N SER A 142 11.13 11.41 -8.81
CA SER A 142 10.47 12.60 -8.29
C SER A 142 9.51 12.23 -7.17
N TYR A 143 9.27 13.19 -6.27
CA TYR A 143 8.23 13.04 -5.26
C TYR A 143 6.85 13.20 -5.88
N LEU A 144 5.90 12.44 -5.37
CA LEU A 144 4.52 12.45 -5.86
C LEU A 144 3.62 13.15 -4.84
N ASN A 145 3.04 14.27 -5.21
CA ASN A 145 2.01 14.91 -4.38
C ASN A 145 0.66 14.34 -4.77
N LEU A 146 0.17 13.37 -4.00
CA LEU A 146 -1.07 12.67 -4.32
C LEU A 146 -2.30 13.57 -4.25
N GLY A 147 -2.31 14.55 -3.33
CA GLY A 147 -3.39 15.52 -3.23
C GLY A 147 -3.53 16.36 -4.49
N GLU A 148 -2.42 16.91 -4.98
CA GLU A 148 -2.39 17.67 -6.23
C GLU A 148 -2.77 16.81 -7.43
N LYS A 149 -2.23 15.59 -7.49
CA LYS A 149 -2.52 14.64 -8.57
C LYS A 149 -4.00 14.22 -8.57
N ALA A 150 -4.61 14.11 -7.41
CA ALA A 150 -6.04 13.80 -7.31
C ALA A 150 -6.90 14.95 -7.83
N ALA A 151 -6.55 16.19 -7.50
CA ALA A 151 -7.23 17.37 -8.01
C ALA A 151 -7.11 17.44 -9.55
N GLU A 152 -5.89 17.25 -10.07
CA GLU A 152 -5.62 17.22 -11.50
C GLU A 152 -6.40 16.11 -12.21
N TYR A 153 -6.44 14.92 -11.64
CA TYR A 153 -7.19 13.79 -12.20
C TYR A 153 -8.68 14.08 -12.27
N ARG A 154 -9.26 14.69 -11.23
CA ARG A 154 -10.68 15.04 -11.22
C ARG A 154 -11.01 16.06 -12.31
N GLU A 155 -10.14 17.04 -12.53
CA GLU A 155 -10.32 18.02 -13.61
C GLU A 155 -10.29 17.35 -14.99
N LEU A 156 -9.34 16.45 -15.21
CA LEU A 156 -9.25 15.70 -16.48
C LEU A 156 -10.47 14.83 -16.73
N ARG A 157 -10.96 14.16 -15.67
CA ARG A 157 -12.13 13.28 -15.77
C ARG A 157 -13.40 14.07 -16.07
N ASP A 158 -13.53 15.28 -15.49
CA ASP A 158 -14.72 16.10 -15.59
C ASP A 158 -14.69 17.04 -16.82
N ALA A 159 -13.59 17.04 -17.57
CA ALA A 159 -13.43 17.87 -18.77
C ALA A 159 -14.27 17.37 -19.95
#